data_8a2ca06796cf037fa3961fb211625dc1
#
_entry.id   8a2ca06796cf037fa3961fb211625dc1
#
_cell.length_a   1.000
_cell.length_b   1.000
_cell.length_c   1.000
_cell.angle_alpha   90.00
_cell.angle_beta   90.00
_cell.angle_gamma   90.00
#
_symmetry.space_group_name_H-M   'P 1'
#
loop_
_entity.id
_entity.type
_entity.pdbx_description
1 polymer ?
#
loop_
_entity_poly.entity_id
_entity_poly.type
_entity_poly.pdbx_seq_one_letter_code
_entity_poly.pdbx_strand_id
1 'polypeptide(L)'
;YYFMREYSYSSMFRYNADGGFNVPFGGNTYANKEFVYRVEQVQNEAVLKKLSRTTIRRGDFSRAFIDADDTFMFLDPPYDTEFSTYNLHVFDAKEQIRLRDELKKIKKTKWLMVVKATEFIEELYDNSKWYKEHFDKTYSVNFKNRNEQDVQHLVIANYKMEVK
;
A
#
# COMPACT_ATOMS: atom_id res chain seq x y z
N TYR A 1 -7.84 -3.66 18.61
CA TYR A 1 -7.00 -3.23 17.48
C TYR A 1 -7.15 -1.74 17.20
N TYR A 2 -8.36 -1.25 16.88
CA TYR A 2 -8.62 0.14 16.47
C TYR A 2 -8.19 1.15 17.53
N PHE A 3 -8.57 0.92 18.80
CA PHE A 3 -8.12 1.73 19.93
C PHE A 3 -6.58 1.82 19.99
N MET A 4 -5.88 0.70 19.95
CA MET A 4 -4.41 0.67 19.99
C MET A 4 -3.80 1.49 18.86
N ARG A 5 -4.34 1.40 17.64
CA ARG A 5 -3.86 2.15 16.50
C ARG A 5 -4.07 3.66 16.69
N GLU A 6 -5.25 4.09 17.16
CA GLU A 6 -5.57 5.51 17.33
C GLU A 6 -4.68 6.20 18.36
N TYR A 7 -4.29 5.49 19.42
CA TYR A 7 -3.49 6.07 20.51
C TYR A 7 -2.00 5.73 20.45
N SER A 8 -1.57 4.91 19.54
CA SER A 8 -0.16 4.61 19.33
C SER A 8 0.56 5.75 18.62
N TYR A 9 1.83 5.94 18.93
CA TYR A 9 2.68 6.92 18.27
C TYR A 9 2.63 6.75 16.74
N SER A 10 2.33 7.83 16.02
CA SER A 10 2.13 7.86 14.55
C SER A 10 1.12 6.84 14.02
N SER A 11 0.16 6.40 14.84
CA SER A 11 -0.82 5.36 14.48
C SER A 11 -0.17 4.06 13.97
N MET A 12 1.08 3.82 14.39
CA MET A 12 1.83 2.63 14.01
C MET A 12 1.29 1.38 14.68
N PHE A 13 1.49 0.26 14.01
CA PHE A 13 1.17 -1.06 14.54
C PHE A 13 2.36 -1.99 14.30
N ARG A 14 3.14 -2.25 15.36
CA ARG A 14 4.39 -3.01 15.29
C ARG A 14 4.48 -3.98 16.45
N TYR A 15 5.09 -5.12 16.18
CA TYR A 15 5.38 -6.15 17.17
C TYR A 15 6.90 -6.34 17.33
N ASN A 16 7.33 -6.77 18.51
CA ASN A 16 8.70 -7.21 18.75
C ASN A 16 8.92 -8.66 18.23
N ALA A 17 10.13 -9.18 18.38
CA ALA A 17 10.47 -10.53 17.96
C ALA A 17 9.65 -11.62 18.68
N ASP A 18 9.20 -11.35 19.90
CA ASP A 18 8.38 -12.25 20.72
C ASP A 18 6.89 -12.14 20.42
N GLY A 19 6.49 -11.33 19.43
CA GLY A 19 5.09 -11.12 19.05
C GLY A 19 4.32 -10.14 19.94
N GLY A 20 4.97 -9.47 20.87
CA GLY A 20 4.37 -8.45 21.72
C GLY A 20 4.25 -7.10 21.00
N PHE A 21 3.09 -6.43 21.16
CA PHE A 21 2.91 -5.07 20.64
C PHE A 21 3.90 -4.12 21.31
N ASN A 22 4.69 -3.37 20.53
CA ASN A 22 5.78 -2.56 21.04
C ASN A 22 5.82 -1.12 20.51
N VAL A 23 4.67 -0.56 20.17
CA VAL A 23 4.58 0.86 19.83
C VAL A 23 4.19 1.64 21.09
N PRO A 24 4.93 2.71 21.43
CA PRO A 24 4.61 3.52 22.60
C PRO A 24 3.30 4.32 22.37
N PHE A 25 2.70 4.77 23.46
CA PHE A 25 1.63 5.75 23.44
C PHE A 25 2.09 7.05 22.76
N GLY A 26 1.25 7.67 21.98
CA GLY A 26 1.56 8.86 21.18
C GLY A 26 1.70 10.17 22.00
N GLY A 27 1.47 10.13 23.30
CA GLY A 27 1.57 11.28 24.19
C GLY A 27 0.28 12.11 24.28
N ASN A 28 0.38 13.27 24.92
CA ASN A 28 -0.79 14.12 25.24
C ASN A 28 -1.60 14.55 24.00
N THR A 29 -0.96 14.78 22.88
CA THR A 29 -1.67 15.11 21.62
C THR A 29 -2.61 14.01 21.18
N TYR A 30 -2.27 12.76 21.49
CA TYR A 30 -3.11 11.60 21.15
C TYR A 30 -4.19 11.36 22.21
N ALA A 31 -3.96 11.73 23.47
CA ALA A 31 -4.94 11.62 24.55
C ALA A 31 -6.21 12.45 24.30
N ASN A 32 -6.07 13.56 23.59
CA ASN A 32 -7.19 14.47 23.28
C ASN A 32 -8.00 14.06 22.04
N LYS A 33 -7.73 12.88 21.46
CA LYS A 33 -8.52 12.38 20.33
C LYS A 33 -9.90 11.90 20.81
N GLU A 34 -10.93 12.38 20.15
CA GLU A 34 -12.29 11.90 20.37
C GLU A 34 -12.50 10.51 19.72
N PHE A 35 -12.20 9.46 20.48
CA PHE A 35 -12.30 8.09 19.98
C PHE A 35 -13.72 7.72 19.59
N VAL A 36 -14.72 8.19 20.31
CA VAL A 36 -16.14 7.95 20.01
C VAL A 36 -16.46 8.46 18.61
N TYR A 37 -16.08 9.69 18.29
CA TYR A 37 -16.27 10.26 16.96
C TYR A 37 -15.62 9.41 15.85
N ARG A 38 -14.43 8.85 16.12
CA ARG A 38 -13.75 7.95 15.18
C ARG A 38 -14.53 6.63 14.99
N VAL A 39 -15.10 6.10 16.04
CA VAL A 39 -15.95 4.90 15.98
C VAL A 39 -17.22 5.18 15.17
N GLU A 40 -17.88 6.31 15.42
CA GLU A 40 -19.06 6.72 14.68
C GLU A 40 -18.80 6.89 13.17
N GLN A 41 -17.63 7.42 12.80
CA GLN A 41 -17.23 7.52 11.40
C GLN A 41 -17.13 6.15 10.71
N VAL A 42 -16.60 5.14 11.40
CA VAL A 42 -16.52 3.77 10.86
C VAL A 42 -17.92 3.12 10.81
N GLN A 43 -18.80 3.48 11.74
CA GLN A 43 -20.18 3.00 11.80
C GLN A 43 -21.15 3.78 10.91
N ASN A 44 -20.67 4.76 10.16
CA ASN A 44 -21.48 5.53 9.22
C ASN A 44 -22.16 4.59 8.20
N GLU A 45 -23.45 4.82 7.93
CA GLU A 45 -24.27 3.98 7.05
C GLU A 45 -23.65 3.83 5.65
N ALA A 46 -23.07 4.89 5.08
CA ALA A 46 -22.44 4.84 3.78
C ALA A 46 -21.18 3.93 3.78
N VAL A 47 -20.40 3.92 4.87
CA VAL A 47 -19.27 3.04 5.07
C VAL A 47 -19.73 1.60 5.21
N LEU A 48 -20.71 1.33 6.06
CA LEU A 48 -21.26 0.00 6.27
C LEU A 48 -21.88 -0.58 4.98
N LYS A 49 -22.59 0.24 4.21
CA LYS A 49 -23.13 -0.14 2.90
C LYS A 49 -22.02 -0.50 1.90
N LYS A 50 -20.89 0.21 1.92
CA LYS A 50 -19.73 -0.16 1.09
C LYS A 50 -19.10 -1.46 1.57
N LEU A 51 -18.88 -1.61 2.86
CA LEU A 51 -18.29 -2.81 3.46
C LEU A 51 -19.15 -4.06 3.19
N SER A 52 -20.49 -3.96 3.23
CA SER A 52 -21.39 -5.08 2.93
C SER A 52 -21.27 -5.61 1.50
N ARG A 53 -20.70 -4.81 0.60
CA ARG A 53 -20.43 -5.18 -0.81
C ARG A 53 -18.94 -5.48 -1.06
N THR A 54 -18.12 -5.50 -0.01
CA THR A 54 -16.67 -5.69 -0.10
C THR A 54 -16.31 -7.08 0.37
N THR A 55 -15.55 -7.81 -0.44
CA THR A 55 -14.96 -9.07 -0.04
C THR A 55 -13.51 -8.83 0.38
N ILE A 56 -13.20 -9.04 1.66
CA ILE A 56 -11.84 -8.96 2.19
C ILE A 56 -11.20 -10.34 2.09
N ARG A 57 -10.03 -10.41 1.45
CA ARG A 57 -9.27 -11.66 1.29
C ARG A 57 -7.87 -11.49 1.86
N ARG A 58 -7.33 -12.56 2.41
CA ARG A 58 -5.94 -12.68 2.84
C ARG A 58 -5.28 -13.82 2.06
N GLY A 59 -4.03 -13.61 1.65
CA GLY A 59 -3.25 -14.65 0.98
C GLY A 59 -2.25 -14.10 -0.01
N ASP A 60 -1.77 -14.98 -0.86
CA ASP A 60 -0.87 -14.61 -1.94
C ASP A 60 -1.56 -13.66 -2.93
N PHE A 61 -0.84 -12.64 -3.38
CA PHE A 61 -1.40 -11.60 -4.27
C PHE A 61 -1.88 -12.16 -5.61
N SER A 62 -1.26 -13.22 -6.12
CA SER A 62 -1.67 -13.83 -7.40
C SER A 62 -3.12 -14.30 -7.41
N ARG A 63 -3.68 -14.61 -6.22
CA ARG A 63 -5.09 -14.99 -6.07
C ARG A 63 -6.06 -13.82 -6.20
N ALA A 64 -5.56 -12.59 -6.18
CA ALA A 64 -6.36 -11.38 -6.33
C ALA A 64 -6.50 -10.96 -7.80
N PHE A 65 -5.68 -11.50 -8.69
CA PHE A 65 -5.72 -11.15 -10.11
C PHE A 65 -6.99 -11.68 -10.78
N ILE A 66 -7.68 -10.77 -11.44
CA ILE A 66 -8.90 -11.04 -12.20
C ILE A 66 -8.68 -10.46 -13.60
N ASP A 67 -8.95 -11.23 -14.65
CA ASP A 67 -8.91 -10.71 -16.02
C ASP A 67 -10.31 -10.76 -16.64
N ALA A 68 -11.08 -9.69 -16.42
CA ALA A 68 -12.46 -9.56 -16.85
C ALA A 68 -12.74 -8.15 -17.36
N ASP A 69 -13.77 -8.01 -18.18
CA ASP A 69 -14.26 -6.72 -18.63
C ASP A 69 -14.87 -5.93 -17.44
N ASP A 70 -14.91 -4.61 -17.53
CA ASP A 70 -15.46 -3.71 -16.51
C ASP A 70 -14.82 -3.86 -15.10
N THR A 71 -13.60 -4.37 -15.06
CA THR A 71 -12.83 -4.57 -13.84
C THR A 71 -11.65 -3.61 -13.79
N PHE A 72 -11.39 -3.09 -12.58
CA PHE A 72 -10.22 -2.27 -12.29
C PHE A 72 -9.46 -2.85 -11.09
N MET A 73 -8.14 -2.96 -11.20
CA MET A 73 -7.26 -3.34 -10.10
C MET A 73 -6.37 -2.15 -9.72
N PHE A 74 -6.36 -1.81 -8.45
CA PHE A 74 -5.37 -0.92 -7.85
C PHE A 74 -4.36 -1.75 -7.06
N LEU A 75 -3.06 -1.53 -7.34
CA LEU A 75 -1.97 -2.30 -6.76
C LEU A 75 -1.05 -1.36 -5.98
N ASP A 76 -0.84 -1.68 -4.72
CA ASP A 76 0.09 -1.00 -3.81
C ASP A 76 0.99 -2.06 -3.15
N PRO A 77 1.95 -2.65 -3.92
CA PRO A 77 2.84 -3.68 -3.40
C PRO A 77 3.82 -3.07 -2.39
N PRO A 78 4.38 -3.88 -1.48
CA PRO A 78 5.47 -3.44 -0.63
C PRO A 78 6.63 -2.90 -1.47
N TYR A 79 7.20 -1.78 -1.02
CA TYR A 79 8.31 -1.18 -1.74
C TYR A 79 9.57 -2.05 -1.60
N ASP A 80 10.37 -2.08 -2.67
CA ASP A 80 11.69 -2.68 -2.68
C ASP A 80 12.64 -1.81 -1.84
N THR A 81 12.63 -2.03 -0.54
CA THR A 81 13.54 -1.39 0.41
C THR A 81 14.14 -2.47 1.29
N GLU A 82 15.42 -2.34 1.62
CA GLU A 82 16.16 -3.23 2.54
C GLU A 82 15.47 -3.42 3.91
N PHE A 83 14.40 -2.67 4.17
CA PHE A 83 13.71 -2.58 5.45
C PHE A 83 12.25 -3.04 5.44
N SER A 84 11.84 -3.89 4.52
CA SER A 84 10.50 -4.50 4.56
C SER A 84 10.34 -5.53 5.71
N THR A 85 10.92 -5.21 6.88
CA THR A 85 10.88 -6.01 8.11
C THR A 85 9.49 -6.08 8.77
N TYR A 86 8.47 -5.48 8.15
CA TYR A 86 7.11 -5.48 8.70
C TYR A 86 6.34 -6.78 8.45
N ASN A 87 6.81 -7.63 7.55
CA ASN A 87 6.16 -8.89 7.24
C ASN A 87 7.13 -10.06 7.41
N LEU A 88 6.64 -11.16 7.95
CA LEU A 88 7.31 -12.46 7.99
C LEU A 88 7.67 -13.00 6.59
N HIS A 89 7.17 -12.38 5.55
CA HIS A 89 7.46 -12.65 4.14
C HIS A 89 8.04 -11.40 3.49
N VAL A 90 9.29 -11.48 3.09
CA VAL A 90 9.98 -10.41 2.36
C VAL A 90 9.41 -10.36 0.94
N PHE A 91 8.92 -9.17 0.53
CA PHE A 91 8.55 -8.92 -0.85
C PHE A 91 9.80 -8.44 -1.59
N ASP A 92 10.61 -9.39 -2.03
CA ASP A 92 11.92 -9.16 -2.66
C ASP A 92 11.84 -8.96 -4.18
N ALA A 93 12.99 -8.87 -4.83
CA ALA A 93 13.10 -8.74 -6.28
C ALA A 93 12.42 -9.89 -7.04
N LYS A 94 12.42 -11.11 -6.48
CA LYS A 94 11.74 -12.27 -7.10
C LYS A 94 10.23 -12.09 -7.08
N GLU A 95 9.69 -11.57 -5.99
CA GLU A 95 8.26 -11.28 -5.87
C GLU A 95 7.86 -10.13 -6.78
N GLN A 96 8.70 -9.11 -6.97
CA GLN A 96 8.46 -8.04 -7.95
C GLN A 96 8.46 -8.58 -9.38
N ILE A 97 9.38 -9.48 -9.72
CA ILE A 97 9.41 -10.15 -11.04
C ILE A 97 8.13 -10.98 -11.23
N ARG A 98 7.73 -11.74 -10.21
CA ARG A 98 6.49 -12.53 -10.24
C ARG A 98 5.26 -11.65 -10.43
N LEU A 99 5.18 -10.52 -9.72
CA LEU A 99 4.11 -9.54 -9.86
C LEU A 99 4.03 -9.00 -11.30
N ARG A 100 5.16 -8.56 -11.86
CA ARG A 100 5.24 -8.12 -13.24
C ARG A 100 4.74 -9.20 -14.22
N ASP A 101 5.12 -10.45 -14.01
CA ASP A 101 4.76 -11.54 -14.91
C ASP A 101 3.27 -11.89 -14.84
N GLU A 102 2.65 -11.75 -13.67
CA GLU A 102 1.18 -11.84 -13.55
C GLU A 102 0.50 -10.68 -14.28
N LEU A 103 0.99 -9.45 -14.14
CA LEU A 103 0.44 -8.29 -14.82
C LEU A 103 0.52 -8.38 -16.34
N LYS A 104 1.55 -9.00 -16.90
CA LYS A 104 1.68 -9.26 -18.35
C LYS A 104 0.57 -10.16 -18.91
N LYS A 105 -0.03 -11.01 -18.08
CA LYS A 105 -1.10 -11.92 -18.47
C LYS A 105 -2.44 -11.22 -18.59
N ILE A 106 -2.64 -10.10 -17.91
CA ILE A 106 -3.88 -9.34 -17.87
C ILE A 106 -4.11 -8.64 -19.21
N LYS A 107 -5.27 -8.88 -19.83
CA LYS A 107 -5.64 -8.36 -21.14
C LYS A 107 -6.87 -7.45 -21.12
N LYS A 108 -7.82 -7.72 -20.23
CA LYS A 108 -9.13 -7.05 -20.18
C LYS A 108 -9.22 -6.08 -19.01
N THR A 109 -8.78 -6.50 -17.84
CA THR A 109 -8.83 -5.67 -16.62
C THR A 109 -7.87 -4.50 -16.75
N LYS A 110 -8.38 -3.30 -16.52
CA LYS A 110 -7.54 -2.12 -16.33
C LYS A 110 -6.87 -2.18 -14.97
N TRP A 111 -5.58 -1.90 -14.91
CA TRP A 111 -4.87 -1.85 -13.64
C TRP A 111 -3.96 -0.63 -13.55
N LEU A 112 -3.76 -0.18 -12.33
CA LEU A 112 -2.84 0.88 -11.94
C LEU A 112 -2.06 0.42 -10.73
N MET A 113 -0.75 0.62 -10.75
CA MET A 113 0.16 0.31 -9.67
C MET A 113 0.94 1.55 -9.26
N VAL A 114 1.17 1.69 -7.96
CA VAL A 114 2.03 2.73 -7.38
C VAL A 114 3.19 2.05 -6.67
N VAL A 115 4.42 2.41 -7.01
CA VAL A 115 5.64 1.85 -6.42
C VAL A 115 6.69 2.94 -6.20
N LYS A 116 7.70 2.68 -5.37
CA LYS A 116 8.89 3.53 -5.28
C LYS A 116 9.67 3.41 -6.58
N ALA A 117 10.07 4.54 -7.18
CA ALA A 117 10.92 4.57 -8.36
C ALA A 117 12.37 4.23 -7.93
N THR A 118 12.81 3.02 -8.23
CA THR A 118 14.19 2.56 -8.12
C THR A 118 14.68 2.13 -9.49
N GLU A 119 15.97 2.14 -9.74
CA GLU A 119 16.56 1.70 -11.01
C GLU A 119 16.05 0.29 -11.40
N PHE A 120 16.03 -0.63 -10.44
CA PHE A 120 15.49 -1.97 -10.63
C PHE A 120 14.01 -1.96 -11.07
N ILE A 121 13.16 -1.17 -10.43
CA ILE A 121 11.73 -1.07 -10.76
C ILE A 121 11.54 -0.42 -12.14
N GLU A 122 12.31 0.62 -12.46
CA GLU A 122 12.26 1.27 -13.77
C GLU A 122 12.58 0.30 -14.90
N GLU A 123 13.64 -0.49 -14.75
CA GLU A 123 14.05 -1.51 -15.72
C GLU A 123 13.03 -2.66 -15.78
N LEU A 124 12.60 -3.15 -14.61
CA LEU A 124 11.66 -4.27 -14.52
C LEU A 124 10.35 -4.00 -15.23
N TYR A 125 9.83 -2.78 -15.10
CA TYR A 125 8.57 -2.36 -15.69
C TYR A 125 8.74 -1.56 -16.98
N ASP A 126 9.92 -1.60 -17.61
CA ASP A 126 10.13 -1.01 -18.93
C ASP A 126 9.42 -1.83 -20.00
N ASN A 127 8.21 -1.39 -20.34
CA ASN A 127 7.35 -2.05 -21.33
C ASN A 127 6.62 -0.98 -22.13
N SER A 128 6.81 -0.98 -23.43
CA SER A 128 6.21 0.00 -24.36
C SER A 128 4.67 0.03 -24.38
N LYS A 129 4.04 -1.01 -23.82
CA LYS A 129 2.56 -1.10 -23.73
C LYS A 129 2.02 -0.52 -22.43
N TRP A 130 2.88 -0.16 -21.49
CA TRP A 130 2.48 0.36 -20.18
C TRP A 130 2.75 1.85 -20.11
N TYR A 131 1.80 2.57 -19.55
CA TYR A 131 1.94 3.98 -19.25
C TYR A 131 2.73 4.12 -17.93
N LYS A 132 3.72 5.01 -17.92
CA LYS A 132 4.53 5.32 -16.74
C LYS A 132 4.52 6.82 -16.49
N GLU A 133 4.39 7.21 -15.23
CA GLU A 133 4.49 8.60 -14.80
C GLU A 133 5.13 8.70 -13.42
N HIS A 134 6.04 9.65 -13.26
CA HIS A 134 6.69 9.93 -11.99
C HIS A 134 5.94 11.01 -11.23
N PHE A 135 5.92 10.88 -9.91
CA PHE A 135 5.46 11.95 -9.04
C PHE A 135 6.29 11.98 -7.75
N ASP A 136 6.51 13.20 -7.27
CA ASP A 136 7.25 13.43 -6.03
C ASP A 136 6.32 13.29 -4.83
N LYS A 137 6.79 12.63 -3.80
CA LYS A 137 6.08 12.51 -2.52
C LYS A 137 7.03 12.82 -1.38
N THR A 138 6.67 13.85 -0.61
CA THR A 138 7.37 14.17 0.63
C THR A 138 6.73 13.41 1.79
N TYR A 139 7.53 12.62 2.51
CA TYR A 139 7.08 11.94 3.72
C TYR A 139 7.23 12.84 4.94
N SER A 140 6.13 13.15 5.63
CA SER A 140 6.11 13.99 6.83
C SER A 140 6.71 13.31 8.07
N VAL A 141 6.90 11.99 8.04
CA VAL A 141 7.44 11.22 9.16
C VAL A 141 8.63 10.40 8.70
N ASN A 142 9.82 10.80 9.12
CA ASN A 142 11.06 10.08 8.83
C ASN A 142 11.56 9.34 10.06
N PHE A 143 11.48 7.99 10.07
CA PHE A 143 11.99 7.16 11.15
C PHE A 143 13.47 6.82 10.91
N LYS A 144 14.36 7.39 11.73
CA LYS A 144 15.80 7.08 11.76
C LYS A 144 16.50 7.25 10.41
N ASN A 145 16.21 8.30 9.65
CA ASN A 145 16.79 8.56 8.32
C ASN A 145 16.62 7.39 7.32
N ARG A 146 15.57 6.57 7.51
CA ARG A 146 15.32 5.41 6.66
C ARG A 146 14.61 5.73 5.35
N ASN A 147 13.97 6.90 5.28
CA ASN A 147 13.39 7.39 4.04
C ASN A 147 14.10 8.70 3.68
N GLU A 148 14.58 8.79 2.48
CA GLU A 148 14.95 10.08 1.89
C GLU A 148 13.72 10.98 1.96
N GLN A 149 13.89 12.26 2.27
CA GLN A 149 12.76 13.19 2.41
C GLN A 149 12.00 13.35 1.10
N ASP A 150 12.69 13.26 -0.03
CA ASP A 150 12.13 13.33 -1.37
C ASP A 150 12.27 11.96 -2.05
N VAL A 151 11.16 11.24 -2.12
CA VAL A 151 11.10 9.94 -2.77
C VAL A 151 10.25 10.04 -4.01
N GLN A 152 10.85 9.78 -5.16
CA GLN A 152 10.10 9.61 -6.39
C GLN A 152 9.30 8.31 -6.37
N HIS A 153 8.06 8.43 -6.75
CA HIS A 153 7.17 7.30 -6.98
C HIS A 153 6.87 7.19 -8.47
N LEU A 154 6.64 5.97 -8.88
CA LEU A 154 6.27 5.62 -10.23
C LEU A 154 4.82 5.10 -10.22
N VAL A 155 3.98 5.71 -11.03
CA VAL A 155 2.68 5.16 -11.40
C VAL A 155 2.85 4.37 -12.68
N ILE A 156 2.34 3.15 -12.70
CA ILE A 156 2.37 2.27 -13.88
C ILE A 156 0.95 1.80 -14.16
N ALA A 157 0.52 1.85 -15.41
CA ALA A 157 -0.82 1.38 -15.82
C ALA A 157 -0.78 0.69 -17.18
N ASN A 158 -1.73 -0.22 -17.44
CA ASN A 158 -1.90 -0.83 -18.76
C ASN A 158 -2.82 -0.04 -19.69
N TYR A 159 -3.12 1.19 -19.33
CA TYR A 159 -3.93 2.13 -20.14
C TYR A 159 -3.35 3.54 -20.02
N LYS A 160 -3.62 4.38 -20.99
CA LYS A 160 -3.21 5.79 -20.95
C LYS A 160 -4.04 6.55 -19.90
N MET A 161 -3.35 7.17 -18.94
CA MET A 161 -3.99 8.05 -17.98
C MET A 161 -4.13 9.47 -18.56
N GLU A 162 -5.27 10.09 -18.31
CA GLU A 162 -5.45 11.52 -18.57
C GLU A 162 -5.18 12.25 -17.26
N VAL A 163 -4.01 12.86 -17.15
CA VAL A 163 -3.67 13.75 -16.03
C VAL A 163 -4.30 15.11 -16.35
N LYS A 164 -5.24 15.53 -15.52
CA LYS A 164 -5.86 16.86 -15.59
C LYS A 164 -5.11 17.86 -14.74
#